data_6e9ab3bdc47dabbe0ec054140e5a290c
#
_entry.id   6e9ab3bdc47dabbe0ec054140e5a290c
#
_cell.length_a   1.000
_cell.length_b   1.000
_cell.length_c   1.000
_cell.angle_alpha   90.00
_cell.angle_beta   90.00
_cell.angle_gamma   90.00
#
_symmetry.space_group_name_H-M   'P 1'
#
loop_
_entity.id
_entity.type
_entity.pdbx_description
1 polymer ?
#
loop_
_entity_poly.entity_id
_entity_poly.type
_entity_poly.pdbx_seq_one_letter_code
_entity_poly.pdbx_strand_id
1 'polypeptide(L)'
;VQNLEEDIKWCYLACDQSAFDILGFKVKEYLDISGMLNRQSYLSEKSYEIHNSLEKIDWSGRIVGILEDFHIGNIKEVAKSKTIFEVQIDDSAIEWVGNNLLVKVSGDQYEARDAIRQFYMDKGLYNDQLRIHTLEEWAMMNYEDENRMMRLIAVFAIISMIMTALAIIALSSYYAQTNRHDTAVRKVFGISRGDVFWKTVWGFIAPVLIGAAVAIPLAYAYFGRWLQAYPVRIGNSPAIYAAALAIVLLV
;
A
#
# COMPACT_ATOMS: atom_id res chain seq x y z
N VAL A 1 -15.51 -31.78 3.63
CA VAL A 1 -15.96 -30.93 4.76
C VAL A 1 -14.84 -30.68 5.77
N GLN A 2 -13.59 -30.90 5.37
CA GLN A 2 -12.43 -30.78 6.25
C GLN A 2 -11.45 -29.79 5.62
N ASN A 3 -11.56 -28.51 5.65
CA ASN A 3 -10.49 -27.54 5.35
C ASN A 3 -10.98 -26.08 5.30
N LEU A 4 -12.15 -25.74 5.84
CA LEU A 4 -12.66 -24.37 5.87
C LEU A 4 -12.32 -23.60 7.14
N GLU A 5 -11.82 -24.28 8.19
CA GLU A 5 -11.54 -23.67 9.52
C GLU A 5 -10.09 -23.15 9.67
N GLU A 6 -9.15 -23.53 8.80
CA GLU A 6 -7.72 -23.23 8.99
C GLU A 6 -7.28 -21.82 8.58
N ASP A 7 -8.11 -21.02 7.90
CA ASP A 7 -7.71 -19.71 7.35
C ASP A 7 -8.50 -18.51 7.91
N ILE A 8 -9.26 -18.66 9.00
CA ILE A 8 -10.02 -17.56 9.58
C ILE A 8 -9.19 -16.88 10.67
N LYS A 9 -8.84 -15.61 10.43
CA LYS A 9 -8.20 -14.75 11.44
C LYS A 9 -9.26 -13.93 12.15
N TRP A 10 -9.17 -13.89 13.47
CA TRP A 10 -9.95 -13.00 14.31
C TRP A 10 -9.13 -11.78 14.67
N CYS A 11 -9.65 -10.59 14.37
CA CYS A 11 -9.12 -9.33 14.80
C CYS A 11 -10.07 -8.73 15.82
N TYR A 12 -9.61 -8.58 17.04
CA TYR A 12 -10.37 -8.10 18.16
C TYR A 12 -9.88 -6.73 18.59
N LEU A 13 -10.79 -5.77 18.66
CA LEU A 13 -10.55 -4.44 19.19
C LEU A 13 -11.45 -4.24 20.42
N ALA A 14 -10.87 -4.23 21.60
CA ALA A 14 -11.58 -3.82 22.81
C ALA A 14 -11.37 -2.33 23.06
N CYS A 15 -12.42 -1.61 23.30
CA CYS A 15 -12.39 -0.18 23.58
C CYS A 15 -13.52 0.23 24.52
N ASP A 16 -13.41 1.42 25.10
CA ASP A 16 -14.51 2.08 25.79
C ASP A 16 -15.44 2.79 24.80
N GLN A 17 -16.58 3.26 25.26
CA GLN A 17 -17.53 3.99 24.41
C GLN A 17 -16.90 5.25 23.83
N SER A 18 -16.02 5.93 24.57
CA SER A 18 -15.36 7.15 24.12
C SER A 18 -14.43 6.90 22.93
N ALA A 19 -13.64 5.84 22.97
CA ALA A 19 -12.75 5.45 21.88
C ALA A 19 -13.55 4.99 20.66
N PHE A 20 -14.68 4.28 20.84
CA PHE A 20 -15.58 3.91 19.78
C PHE A 20 -16.08 5.15 19.00
N ASP A 21 -16.51 6.18 19.74
CA ASP A 21 -17.00 7.44 19.16
C ASP A 21 -15.89 8.25 18.47
N ILE A 22 -14.68 8.28 19.07
CA ILE A 22 -13.52 8.98 18.49
C ILE A 22 -13.07 8.32 17.19
N LEU A 23 -13.07 6.99 17.11
CA LEU A 23 -12.71 6.24 15.89
C LEU A 23 -13.77 6.38 14.79
N GLY A 24 -14.98 6.84 15.15
CA GLY A 24 -16.03 7.17 14.20
C GLY A 24 -16.66 5.95 13.54
N PHE A 25 -16.71 4.83 14.26
CA PHE A 25 -17.43 3.65 13.78
C PHE A 25 -18.89 3.95 13.56
N LYS A 26 -19.40 3.60 12.39
CA LYS A 26 -20.81 3.80 12.03
C LYS A 26 -21.55 2.48 12.11
N VAL A 27 -22.58 2.46 12.95
CA VAL A 27 -23.48 1.32 13.06
C VAL A 27 -24.47 1.37 11.90
N LYS A 28 -24.46 0.33 11.08
CA LYS A 28 -25.37 0.17 9.95
C LYS A 28 -26.72 -0.39 10.39
N GLU A 29 -26.69 -1.39 11.26
CA GLU A 29 -27.87 -2.09 11.74
C GLU A 29 -27.66 -2.54 13.18
N TYR A 30 -28.69 -2.38 14.02
CA TYR A 30 -28.71 -2.95 15.36
C TYR A 30 -29.46 -4.28 15.32
N LEU A 31 -28.84 -5.32 15.83
CA LEU A 31 -29.44 -6.61 16.07
C LEU A 31 -30.13 -6.60 17.44
N ASP A 32 -31.07 -7.53 17.69
CA ASP A 32 -31.95 -7.54 18.86
C ASP A 32 -31.21 -7.30 20.21
N ILE A 33 -31.57 -6.21 20.90
CA ILE A 33 -30.94 -5.69 22.12
C ILE A 33 -31.65 -6.20 23.38
N SER A 34 -32.36 -7.28 23.36
CA SER A 34 -33.06 -7.81 24.55
C SER A 34 -32.07 -8.41 25.56
N GLY A 35 -31.44 -7.53 26.33
CA GLY A 35 -30.56 -7.85 27.45
C GLY A 35 -29.31 -7.01 27.46
N MET A 36 -29.26 -5.98 28.32
CA MET A 36 -28.04 -5.24 28.63
C MET A 36 -27.00 -6.17 29.22
N LEU A 37 -26.03 -6.56 28.44
CA LEU A 37 -24.81 -7.16 28.91
C LEU A 37 -23.74 -6.08 29.01
N ASN A 38 -22.86 -6.19 29.98
CA ASN A 38 -21.72 -5.26 30.15
C ASN A 38 -20.77 -5.25 28.94
N ARG A 39 -20.94 -6.16 27.99
CA ARG A 39 -20.12 -6.31 26.79
C ARG A 39 -20.99 -6.26 25.55
N GLN A 40 -20.69 -5.32 24.68
CA GLN A 40 -21.37 -5.14 23.40
C GLN A 40 -20.39 -5.43 22.28
N SER A 41 -20.67 -6.46 21.50
CA SER A 41 -19.84 -6.84 20.36
C SER A 41 -20.47 -6.37 19.05
N TYR A 42 -19.66 -5.76 18.22
CA TYR A 42 -20.03 -5.30 16.89
C TYR A 42 -19.15 -5.99 15.84
N LEU A 43 -19.72 -6.40 14.73
CA LEU A 43 -19.00 -6.97 13.60
C LEU A 43 -19.07 -6.05 12.39
N SER A 44 -18.03 -6.03 11.56
CA SER A 44 -18.14 -5.40 10.23
C SER A 44 -19.09 -6.21 9.35
N GLU A 45 -19.67 -5.58 8.32
CA GLU A 45 -20.62 -6.22 7.41
C GLU A 45 -20.07 -7.53 6.83
N LYS A 46 -18.85 -7.49 6.30
CA LYS A 46 -18.17 -8.70 5.79
C LYS A 46 -17.91 -9.76 6.85
N SER A 47 -17.56 -9.32 8.06
CA SER A 47 -17.34 -10.23 9.19
C SER A 47 -18.61 -10.94 9.59
N TYR A 48 -19.73 -10.24 9.54
CA TYR A 48 -21.06 -10.80 9.83
C TYR A 48 -21.49 -11.82 8.77
N GLU A 49 -21.23 -11.56 7.48
CA GLU A 49 -21.49 -12.52 6.40
C GLU A 49 -20.64 -13.79 6.58
N ILE A 50 -19.35 -13.64 6.90
CA ILE A 50 -18.47 -14.78 7.17
C ILE A 50 -18.97 -15.55 8.39
N HIS A 51 -19.31 -14.85 9.48
CA HIS A 51 -19.83 -15.47 10.70
C HIS A 51 -21.09 -16.31 10.42
N ASN A 52 -22.06 -15.76 9.68
CA ASN A 52 -23.29 -16.47 9.36
C ASN A 52 -23.08 -17.67 8.42
N SER A 53 -21.98 -17.71 7.66
CA SER A 53 -21.61 -18.85 6.83
C SER A 53 -20.98 -20.01 7.63
N LEU A 54 -20.63 -19.77 8.89
CA LEU A 54 -19.98 -20.74 9.78
C LEU A 54 -21.03 -21.31 10.74
N GLU A 55 -21.62 -22.46 10.39
CA GLU A 55 -22.74 -23.10 11.12
C GLU A 55 -22.45 -23.51 12.59
N LYS A 56 -21.24 -23.31 13.13
CA LYS A 56 -20.81 -23.95 14.40
C LYS A 56 -19.88 -23.13 15.31
N ILE A 57 -19.84 -21.81 15.20
CA ILE A 57 -19.05 -21.06 16.17
C ILE A 57 -19.98 -20.70 17.34
N ASP A 58 -19.77 -21.39 18.48
CA ASP A 58 -20.41 -21.04 19.76
C ASP A 58 -19.81 -19.71 20.23
N TRP A 59 -20.52 -18.66 19.94
CA TRP A 59 -20.11 -17.31 20.27
C TRP A 59 -20.53 -16.99 21.69
N SER A 60 -19.57 -16.84 22.57
CA SER A 60 -19.84 -16.46 23.97
C SER A 60 -20.24 -14.98 24.12
N GLY A 61 -20.14 -14.19 23.08
CA GLY A 61 -20.50 -12.77 23.04
C GLY A 61 -21.77 -12.53 22.21
N ARG A 62 -22.60 -11.60 22.65
CA ARG A 62 -23.81 -11.21 21.92
C ARG A 62 -23.46 -10.12 20.91
N ILE A 63 -23.68 -10.36 19.63
CA ILE A 63 -23.53 -9.36 18.58
C ILE A 63 -24.69 -8.39 18.69
N VAL A 64 -24.37 -7.12 18.97
CA VAL A 64 -25.36 -6.06 19.19
C VAL A 64 -25.66 -5.31 17.90
N GLY A 65 -24.71 -5.25 16.99
CA GLY A 65 -24.89 -4.54 15.75
C GLY A 65 -23.83 -4.84 14.69
N ILE A 66 -24.14 -4.36 13.50
CA ILE A 66 -23.30 -4.47 12.30
C ILE A 66 -22.74 -3.09 11.99
N LEU A 67 -21.43 -2.99 11.86
CA LEU A 67 -20.73 -1.77 11.46
C LEU A 67 -20.59 -1.69 9.95
N GLU A 68 -20.55 -0.46 9.41
CA GLU A 68 -20.03 -0.26 8.06
C GLU A 68 -18.63 -0.86 7.95
N ASP A 69 -18.27 -1.34 6.76
CA ASP A 69 -16.95 -1.93 6.55
C ASP A 69 -15.84 -0.95 6.89
N PHE A 70 -14.93 -1.37 7.73
CA PHE A 70 -13.74 -0.63 8.13
C PHE A 70 -12.51 -1.53 8.04
N HIS A 71 -11.34 -0.92 8.00
CA HIS A 71 -10.09 -1.63 7.84
C HIS A 71 -9.16 -1.28 8.99
N ILE A 72 -8.72 -2.29 9.73
CA ILE A 72 -7.68 -2.17 10.75
C ILE A 72 -6.46 -2.97 10.28
N GLY A 73 -5.29 -2.33 10.27
CA GLY A 73 -4.04 -2.97 9.88
C GLY A 73 -3.75 -2.94 8.38
N ASN A 74 -2.86 -3.83 7.95
CA ASN A 74 -2.42 -3.88 6.55
C ASN A 74 -3.53 -4.47 5.66
N ILE A 75 -4.02 -3.66 4.72
CA ILE A 75 -5.10 -4.02 3.78
C ILE A 75 -4.78 -5.31 2.99
N LYS A 76 -3.50 -5.58 2.72
CA LYS A 76 -3.07 -6.76 1.99
C LYS A 76 -3.22 -8.05 2.80
N GLU A 77 -2.97 -8.00 4.11
CA GLU A 77 -3.16 -9.16 4.98
C GLU A 77 -4.64 -9.48 5.16
N VAL A 78 -5.44 -8.45 5.33
CA VAL A 78 -6.90 -8.56 5.45
C VAL A 78 -7.53 -9.16 4.19
N ALA A 79 -7.00 -8.81 3.00
CA ALA A 79 -7.51 -9.34 1.73
C ALA A 79 -7.18 -10.83 1.49
N LYS A 80 -6.10 -11.34 2.11
CA LYS A 80 -5.65 -12.72 1.94
C LYS A 80 -6.33 -13.71 2.87
N SER A 81 -6.78 -13.25 4.03
CA SER A 81 -7.43 -14.09 5.04
C SER A 81 -8.89 -13.71 5.17
N LYS A 82 -9.75 -14.71 5.44
CA LYS A 82 -11.10 -14.45 5.92
C LYS A 82 -10.96 -13.89 7.34
N THR A 83 -10.86 -12.56 7.46
CA THR A 83 -10.66 -11.90 8.75
C THR A 83 -12.00 -11.44 9.28
N ILE A 84 -12.33 -11.88 10.49
CA ILE A 84 -13.48 -11.39 11.24
C ILE A 84 -12.98 -10.25 12.12
N PHE A 85 -13.51 -9.06 11.90
CA PHE A 85 -13.26 -7.90 12.74
C PHE A 85 -14.39 -7.74 13.74
N GLU A 86 -14.02 -7.83 15.00
CA GLU A 86 -14.91 -7.60 16.12
C GLU A 86 -14.46 -6.36 16.88
N VAL A 87 -15.39 -5.44 17.10
CA VAL A 87 -15.21 -4.32 18.02
C VAL A 87 -16.06 -4.60 19.26
N GLN A 88 -15.42 -4.68 20.41
CA GLN A 88 -16.10 -4.89 21.67
C GLN A 88 -16.03 -3.62 22.52
N ILE A 89 -17.19 -3.14 22.92
CA ILE A 89 -17.31 -2.08 23.93
C ILE A 89 -17.48 -2.72 25.29
N ASP A 90 -16.53 -2.47 26.16
CA ASP A 90 -16.54 -2.99 27.53
C ASP A 90 -15.89 -1.96 28.46
N ASP A 91 -16.69 -1.20 29.18
CA ASP A 91 -16.19 -0.19 30.11
C ASP A 91 -15.41 -0.81 31.29
N SER A 92 -15.59 -2.11 31.54
CA SER A 92 -14.82 -2.84 32.54
C SER A 92 -13.50 -3.38 32.03
N ALA A 93 -13.30 -3.41 30.70
CA ALA A 93 -12.08 -3.92 30.07
C ALA A 93 -10.86 -3.01 30.27
N ILE A 94 -11.04 -1.79 30.76
CA ILE A 94 -9.96 -0.85 31.10
C ILE A 94 -8.89 -1.50 31.97
N GLU A 95 -9.27 -2.39 32.88
CA GLU A 95 -8.34 -3.12 33.73
C GLU A 95 -7.51 -4.20 32.97
N TRP A 96 -8.01 -4.69 31.84
CA TRP A 96 -7.42 -5.86 31.14
C TRP A 96 -6.76 -5.49 29.81
N VAL A 97 -7.24 -4.45 29.12
CA VAL A 97 -6.83 -4.07 27.75
C VAL A 97 -6.13 -2.71 27.72
N GLY A 98 -6.17 -1.98 28.80
CA GLY A 98 -5.97 -0.54 28.89
C GLY A 98 -4.54 -0.02 28.86
N ASN A 99 -3.68 -0.44 27.96
CA ASN A 99 -2.37 0.19 27.80
C ASN A 99 -2.33 1.28 26.71
N ASN A 100 -3.43 1.51 26.00
CA ASN A 100 -3.47 2.49 24.92
C ASN A 100 -4.51 3.57 25.23
N LEU A 101 -4.10 4.82 25.18
CA LEU A 101 -4.98 5.98 25.31
C LEU A 101 -5.13 6.66 23.94
N LEU A 102 -6.37 6.77 23.48
CA LEU A 102 -6.71 7.50 22.27
C LEU A 102 -7.16 8.91 22.63
N VAL A 103 -6.49 9.92 22.11
CA VAL A 103 -6.78 11.33 22.40
C VAL A 103 -7.18 12.04 21.10
N LYS A 104 -8.39 12.60 21.07
CA LYS A 104 -8.84 13.45 19.98
C LYS A 104 -8.36 14.88 20.24
N VAL A 105 -7.62 15.43 19.28
CA VAL A 105 -7.10 16.80 19.35
C VAL A 105 -7.73 17.68 18.28
N SER A 106 -7.78 18.99 18.54
CA SER A 106 -8.16 20.01 17.56
C SER A 106 -6.91 20.83 17.21
N GLY A 107 -6.63 20.98 15.92
CA GLY A 107 -5.43 21.68 15.44
C GLY A 107 -4.36 20.73 14.92
N ASP A 108 -3.09 21.16 14.99
CA ASP A 108 -1.97 20.34 14.50
C ASP A 108 -1.71 19.17 15.43
N GLN A 109 -1.80 17.97 14.88
CA GLN A 109 -1.57 16.71 15.60
C GLN A 109 -0.12 16.56 16.10
N TYR A 110 0.85 17.15 15.42
CA TYR A 110 2.25 17.07 15.82
C TYR A 110 2.55 17.99 17.00
N GLU A 111 1.99 19.20 17.02
CA GLU A 111 2.08 20.12 18.16
C GLU A 111 1.40 19.50 19.40
N ALA A 112 0.23 18.91 19.22
CA ALA A 112 -0.48 18.24 20.30
C ALA A 112 0.30 17.03 20.86
N ARG A 113 0.92 16.23 19.98
CA ARG A 113 1.79 15.13 20.40
C ARG A 113 2.95 15.62 21.26
N ASP A 114 3.62 16.69 20.84
CA ASP A 114 4.77 17.23 21.57
C ASP A 114 4.34 17.85 22.91
N ALA A 115 3.17 18.50 22.96
CA ALA A 115 2.59 18.99 24.21
C ALA A 115 2.24 17.86 25.20
N ILE A 116 1.66 16.76 24.71
CA ILE A 116 1.36 15.57 25.52
C ILE A 116 2.68 14.98 26.04
N ARG A 117 3.70 14.82 25.19
CA ARG A 117 5.02 14.34 25.59
C ARG A 117 5.61 15.20 26.72
N GLN A 118 5.57 16.52 26.57
CA GLN A 118 6.08 17.44 27.57
C GLN A 118 5.32 17.33 28.89
N PHE A 119 3.99 17.22 28.83
CA PHE A 119 3.17 16.98 30.03
C PHE A 119 3.60 15.72 30.80
N TYR A 120 3.85 14.60 30.12
CA TYR A 120 4.32 13.37 30.75
C TYR A 120 5.74 13.52 31.34
N MET A 121 6.62 14.27 30.65
CA MET A 121 7.96 14.60 31.17
C MET A 121 7.89 15.43 32.43
N ASP A 122 7.08 16.49 32.45
CA ASP A 122 6.92 17.40 33.58
C ASP A 122 6.34 16.70 34.81
N LYS A 123 5.53 15.68 34.59
CA LYS A 123 4.95 14.84 35.65
C LYS A 123 5.87 13.71 36.11
N GLY A 124 7.03 13.52 35.47
CA GLY A 124 7.93 12.40 35.77
C GLY A 124 7.37 11.03 35.41
N LEU A 125 6.35 10.99 34.55
CA LEU A 125 5.68 9.77 34.09
C LEU A 125 6.21 9.28 32.75
N TYR A 126 7.11 10.04 32.12
CA TYR A 126 7.72 9.65 30.85
C TYR A 126 8.74 8.54 31.07
N ASN A 127 8.57 7.44 30.37
CA ASN A 127 9.52 6.33 30.34
C ASN A 127 9.73 5.84 28.91
N ASP A 128 10.75 5.01 28.68
CA ASP A 128 11.09 4.49 27.35
C ASP A 128 10.00 3.58 26.73
N GLN A 129 9.04 3.16 27.52
CA GLN A 129 7.91 2.35 27.06
C GLN A 129 6.74 3.20 26.55
N LEU A 130 6.67 4.48 26.95
CA LEU A 130 5.63 5.40 26.51
C LEU A 130 5.88 5.81 25.06
N ARG A 131 5.07 5.30 24.16
CA ARG A 131 5.09 5.65 22.75
C ARG A 131 3.89 6.52 22.42
N ILE A 132 4.15 7.71 21.92
CA ILE A 132 3.12 8.66 21.51
C ILE A 132 3.22 8.80 19.99
N HIS A 133 2.22 8.31 19.30
CA HIS A 133 2.12 8.33 17.84
C HIS A 133 0.84 9.02 17.42
N THR A 134 0.86 9.69 16.29
CA THR A 134 -0.38 10.09 15.62
C THR A 134 -1.03 8.84 14.99
N LEU A 135 -2.35 8.88 14.76
CA LEU A 135 -3.05 7.77 14.10
C LEU A 135 -2.49 7.51 12.69
N GLU A 136 -2.06 8.58 12.02
CA GLU A 136 -1.41 8.48 10.70
C GLU A 136 -0.05 7.76 10.77
N GLU A 137 0.81 8.13 11.75
CA GLU A 137 2.09 7.45 11.97
C GLU A 137 1.87 5.96 12.30
N TRP A 138 0.89 5.67 13.15
CA TRP A 138 0.54 4.29 13.50
C TRP A 138 0.04 3.48 12.30
N ALA A 139 -0.80 4.09 11.45
CA ALA A 139 -1.24 3.46 10.22
C ALA A 139 -0.07 3.21 9.26
N MET A 140 0.86 4.16 9.13
CA MET A 140 2.04 4.01 8.27
C MET A 140 3.01 2.92 8.75
N MET A 141 3.11 2.66 10.05
CA MET A 141 3.93 1.57 10.58
C MET A 141 3.52 0.19 10.02
N ASN A 142 2.24 0.00 9.74
CA ASN A 142 1.74 -1.23 9.14
C ASN A 142 2.20 -1.43 7.68
N TYR A 143 2.77 -0.41 7.04
CA TYR A 143 3.28 -0.44 5.68
C TYR A 143 4.79 -0.24 5.59
N GLU A 144 5.53 -0.39 6.69
CA GLU A 144 7.00 -0.21 6.70
C GLU A 144 7.71 -1.19 5.77
N ASP A 145 7.27 -2.43 5.72
CA ASP A 145 7.86 -3.46 4.86
C ASP A 145 7.62 -3.15 3.37
N GLU A 146 6.41 -2.73 3.01
CA GLU A 146 6.08 -2.31 1.66
C GLU A 146 6.89 -1.07 1.24
N ASN A 147 7.03 -0.10 2.13
CA ASN A 147 7.82 1.11 1.88
C ASN A 147 9.32 0.79 1.75
N ARG A 148 9.82 -0.15 2.52
CA ARG A 148 11.20 -0.65 2.41
C ARG A 148 11.42 -1.34 1.07
N MET A 149 10.50 -2.19 0.65
CA MET A 149 10.54 -2.87 -0.65
C MET A 149 10.47 -1.87 -1.81
N MET A 150 9.57 -0.87 -1.74
CA MET A 150 9.49 0.20 -2.74
C MET A 150 10.79 0.99 -2.86
N ARG A 151 11.43 1.34 -1.75
CA ARG A 151 12.74 2.03 -1.77
C ARG A 151 13.82 1.19 -2.44
N LEU A 152 13.89 -0.10 -2.14
CA LEU A 152 14.84 -1.00 -2.78
C LEU A 152 14.60 -1.08 -4.30
N ILE A 153 13.36 -1.25 -4.73
CA ILE A 153 12.99 -1.28 -6.15
C ILE A 153 13.38 0.04 -6.84
N ALA A 154 13.11 1.19 -6.19
CA ALA A 154 13.48 2.50 -6.74
C ALA A 154 15.00 2.65 -6.92
N VAL A 155 15.80 2.22 -5.95
CA VAL A 155 17.27 2.25 -6.06
C VAL A 155 17.77 1.37 -7.21
N PHE A 156 17.27 0.14 -7.33
CA PHE A 156 17.62 -0.74 -8.44
C PHE A 156 17.18 -0.19 -9.80
N ALA A 157 16.02 0.47 -9.87
CA ALA A 157 15.55 1.12 -11.09
C ALA A 157 16.47 2.26 -11.51
N ILE A 158 16.92 3.10 -10.58
CA ILE A 158 17.88 4.19 -10.86
C ILE A 158 19.22 3.62 -11.34
N ILE A 159 19.76 2.60 -10.68
CA ILE A 159 21.01 1.95 -11.10
C ILE A 159 20.85 1.37 -12.51
N SER A 160 19.75 0.69 -12.80
CA SER A 160 19.46 0.13 -14.13
C SER A 160 19.37 1.20 -15.19
N MET A 161 18.77 2.35 -14.87
CA MET A 161 18.68 3.49 -15.79
C MET A 161 20.08 4.06 -16.10
N ILE A 162 20.95 4.22 -15.10
CA ILE A 162 22.32 4.69 -15.28
C ILE A 162 23.12 3.71 -16.15
N MET A 163 23.01 2.41 -15.88
CA MET A 163 23.70 1.37 -16.67
C MET A 163 23.23 1.38 -18.13
N THR A 164 21.93 1.54 -18.36
CA THR A 164 21.35 1.64 -19.70
C THR A 164 21.85 2.88 -20.44
N ALA A 165 21.89 4.03 -19.78
CA ALA A 165 22.42 5.27 -20.36
C ALA A 165 23.90 5.11 -20.76
N LEU A 166 24.74 4.53 -19.88
CA LEU A 166 26.14 4.26 -20.18
C LEU A 166 26.31 3.29 -21.37
N ALA A 167 25.48 2.25 -21.44
CA ALA A 167 25.49 1.29 -22.55
C ALA A 167 25.11 1.97 -23.88
N ILE A 168 24.11 2.86 -23.89
CA ILE A 168 23.73 3.62 -25.10
C ILE A 168 24.85 4.56 -25.54
N ILE A 169 25.51 5.27 -24.61
CA ILE A 169 26.63 6.17 -24.92
C ILE A 169 27.79 5.36 -25.54
N ALA A 170 28.15 4.23 -24.94
CA ALA A 170 29.23 3.38 -25.44
C ALA A 170 28.93 2.83 -26.86
N LEU A 171 27.70 2.32 -27.03
CA LEU A 171 27.27 1.77 -28.32
C LEU A 171 27.18 2.85 -29.38
N SER A 172 26.69 4.05 -29.08
CA SER A 172 26.62 5.19 -29.96
C SER A 172 28.01 5.63 -30.41
N SER A 173 28.97 5.70 -29.48
CA SER A 173 30.39 6.03 -29.79
C SER A 173 31.01 5.01 -30.71
N TYR A 174 30.81 3.71 -30.43
CA TYR A 174 31.30 2.61 -31.27
C TYR A 174 30.68 2.68 -32.68
N TYR A 175 29.37 2.87 -32.78
CA TYR A 175 28.67 3.00 -34.07
C TYR A 175 29.18 4.20 -34.89
N ALA A 176 29.38 5.34 -34.25
CA ALA A 176 29.93 6.53 -34.90
C ALA A 176 31.35 6.29 -35.46
N GLN A 177 32.21 5.59 -34.74
CA GLN A 177 33.56 5.26 -35.21
C GLN A 177 33.54 4.27 -36.36
N THR A 178 32.74 3.20 -36.25
CA THR A 178 32.67 2.15 -37.29
C THR A 178 32.08 2.68 -38.60
N ASN A 179 31.08 3.53 -38.54
CA ASN A 179 30.40 4.07 -39.74
C ASN A 179 31.01 5.38 -40.24
N ARG A 180 32.15 5.82 -39.70
CA ARG A 180 32.78 7.09 -40.05
C ARG A 180 33.13 7.18 -41.56
N HIS A 181 33.66 6.10 -42.11
CA HIS A 181 34.04 6.04 -43.53
C HIS A 181 32.81 6.05 -44.44
N ASP A 182 31.80 5.25 -44.14
CA ASP A 182 30.52 5.19 -44.85
C ASP A 182 29.79 6.54 -44.84
N THR A 183 29.78 7.22 -43.70
CA THR A 183 29.21 8.55 -43.57
C THR A 183 29.96 9.58 -44.36
N ALA A 184 31.30 9.51 -44.42
CA ALA A 184 32.12 10.43 -45.21
C ALA A 184 31.87 10.26 -46.74
N VAL A 185 31.83 9.02 -47.22
CA VAL A 185 31.51 8.73 -48.63
C VAL A 185 30.12 9.25 -49.01
N ARG A 186 29.10 8.95 -48.18
CA ARG A 186 27.73 9.43 -48.44
C ARG A 186 27.62 10.97 -48.46
N LYS A 187 28.42 11.65 -47.64
CA LYS A 187 28.46 13.11 -47.59
C LYS A 187 29.02 13.71 -48.86
N VAL A 188 30.00 13.05 -49.50
CA VAL A 188 30.54 13.46 -50.81
C VAL A 188 29.48 13.31 -51.91
N PHE A 189 28.58 12.32 -51.82
CA PHE A 189 27.46 12.13 -52.74
C PHE A 189 26.23 13.01 -52.44
N GLY A 190 26.35 14.00 -51.53
CA GLY A 190 25.34 15.03 -51.31
C GLY A 190 24.19 14.64 -50.41
N ILE A 191 24.31 13.57 -49.60
CA ILE A 191 23.28 13.22 -48.63
C ILE A 191 23.22 14.27 -47.50
N SER A 192 22.00 14.70 -47.18
CA SER A 192 21.77 15.71 -46.16
C SER A 192 22.21 15.22 -44.74
N ARG A 193 22.69 16.17 -43.92
CA ARG A 193 23.06 15.85 -42.52
C ARG A 193 21.88 15.29 -41.72
N GLY A 194 20.66 15.72 -42.06
CA GLY A 194 19.43 15.26 -41.42
C GLY A 194 19.13 13.78 -41.69
N ASP A 195 19.36 13.32 -42.95
CA ASP A 195 19.09 11.93 -43.32
C ASP A 195 20.05 10.95 -42.64
N VAL A 196 21.32 11.35 -42.49
CA VAL A 196 22.29 10.54 -41.71
C VAL A 196 21.92 10.47 -40.23
N PHE A 197 21.52 11.61 -39.68
CA PHE A 197 21.06 11.67 -38.27
C PHE A 197 19.83 10.77 -38.04
N TRP A 198 18.78 10.93 -38.84
CA TRP A 198 17.57 10.13 -38.72
C TRP A 198 17.82 8.63 -38.88
N LYS A 199 18.66 8.23 -39.80
CA LYS A 199 19.04 6.82 -39.98
C LYS A 199 19.74 6.26 -38.74
N THR A 200 20.63 7.05 -38.14
CA THR A 200 21.32 6.67 -36.90
C THR A 200 20.34 6.54 -35.76
N VAL A 201 19.47 7.53 -35.56
CA VAL A 201 18.45 7.54 -34.50
C VAL A 201 17.49 6.35 -34.63
N TRP A 202 17.05 6.03 -35.87
CA TRP A 202 16.21 4.83 -36.07
C TRP A 202 16.92 3.53 -35.70
N GLY A 203 18.22 3.46 -35.89
CA GLY A 203 19.03 2.31 -35.45
C GLY A 203 19.00 2.06 -33.94
N PHE A 204 18.80 3.12 -33.14
CA PHE A 204 18.67 3.02 -31.69
C PHE A 204 17.22 2.88 -31.22
N ILE A 205 16.28 3.55 -31.88
CA ILE A 205 14.86 3.49 -31.52
C ILE A 205 14.27 2.11 -31.80
N ALA A 206 14.63 1.44 -32.88
CA ALA A 206 14.04 0.17 -33.26
C ALA A 206 14.24 -0.94 -32.18
N PRO A 207 15.44 -1.18 -31.65
CA PRO A 207 15.63 -2.13 -30.56
C PRO A 207 14.85 -1.78 -29.29
N VAL A 208 14.74 -0.48 -28.95
CA VAL A 208 13.97 0.01 -27.80
C VAL A 208 12.49 -0.28 -27.97
N LEU A 209 11.93 -0.04 -29.15
CA LEU A 209 10.53 -0.35 -29.45
C LEU A 209 10.24 -1.86 -29.39
N ILE A 210 11.16 -2.69 -29.90
CA ILE A 210 11.04 -4.16 -29.81
C ILE A 210 11.05 -4.58 -28.35
N GLY A 211 12.00 -4.06 -27.54
CA GLY A 211 12.06 -4.32 -26.10
C GLY A 211 10.79 -3.89 -25.37
N ALA A 212 10.27 -2.71 -25.68
CA ALA A 212 9.03 -2.19 -25.12
C ALA A 212 7.82 -3.04 -25.51
N ALA A 213 7.73 -3.51 -26.75
CA ALA A 213 6.65 -4.36 -27.24
C ALA A 213 6.57 -5.70 -26.47
N VAL A 214 7.69 -6.19 -25.93
CA VAL A 214 7.73 -7.38 -25.07
C VAL A 214 7.53 -7.02 -23.59
N ALA A 215 8.20 -5.97 -23.12
CA ALA A 215 8.21 -5.59 -21.71
C ALA A 215 6.85 -5.08 -21.20
N ILE A 216 6.16 -4.27 -22.01
CA ILE A 216 4.86 -3.67 -21.62
C ILE A 216 3.79 -4.74 -21.36
N PRO A 217 3.54 -5.73 -22.26
CA PRO A 217 2.57 -6.78 -21.99
C PRO A 217 2.92 -7.64 -20.77
N LEU A 218 4.20 -7.96 -20.58
CA LEU A 218 4.66 -8.73 -19.42
C LEU A 218 4.44 -7.94 -18.13
N ALA A 219 4.81 -6.67 -18.11
CA ALA A 219 4.61 -5.79 -16.97
C ALA A 219 3.11 -5.63 -16.67
N TYR A 220 2.28 -5.42 -17.69
CA TYR A 220 0.83 -5.32 -17.53
C TYR A 220 0.22 -6.57 -16.90
N ALA A 221 0.61 -7.75 -17.38
CA ALA A 221 0.13 -9.02 -16.85
C ALA A 221 0.62 -9.26 -15.40
N TYR A 222 1.88 -8.96 -15.11
CA TYR A 222 2.47 -9.13 -13.78
C TYR A 222 1.84 -8.18 -12.77
N PHE A 223 1.80 -6.88 -13.06
CA PHE A 223 1.19 -5.89 -12.18
C PHE A 223 -0.32 -6.08 -12.05
N GLY A 224 -1.00 -6.53 -13.10
CA GLY A 224 -2.41 -6.87 -13.02
C GLY A 224 -2.69 -7.97 -12.00
N ARG A 225 -1.87 -9.02 -11.96
CA ARG A 225 -1.97 -10.09 -10.95
C ARG A 225 -1.58 -9.61 -9.55
N TRP A 226 -0.51 -8.83 -9.45
CA TRP A 226 -0.04 -8.32 -8.17
C TRP A 226 -1.05 -7.36 -7.53
N LEU A 227 -1.65 -6.46 -8.31
CA LEU A 227 -2.70 -5.55 -7.86
C LEU A 227 -3.99 -6.26 -7.42
N GLN A 228 -4.24 -7.49 -7.91
CA GLN A 228 -5.40 -8.27 -7.46
C GLN A 228 -5.30 -8.68 -5.99
N ALA A 229 -4.12 -8.67 -5.39
CA ALA A 229 -3.92 -8.93 -3.97
C ALA A 229 -4.38 -7.77 -3.06
N TYR A 230 -4.73 -6.60 -3.63
CA TYR A 230 -5.19 -5.43 -2.87
C TYR A 230 -6.67 -5.17 -3.11
N PRO A 231 -7.50 -5.01 -2.06
CA PRO A 231 -8.93 -4.70 -2.21
C PRO A 231 -9.18 -3.29 -2.75
N VAL A 232 -8.34 -2.32 -2.36
CA VAL A 232 -8.37 -0.96 -2.90
C VAL A 232 -7.22 -0.81 -3.89
N ARG A 233 -7.52 -0.65 -5.18
CA ARG A 233 -6.53 -0.62 -6.26
C ARG A 233 -6.63 0.65 -7.06
N ILE A 234 -5.47 1.18 -7.39
CA ILE A 234 -5.36 2.15 -8.48
C ILE A 234 -5.51 1.39 -9.79
N GLY A 235 -6.38 1.86 -10.68
CA GLY A 235 -6.56 1.24 -11.99
C GLY A 235 -5.22 1.15 -12.74
N ASN A 236 -4.94 0.01 -13.34
CA ASN A 236 -3.74 -0.21 -14.14
C ASN A 236 -3.84 0.62 -15.44
N SER A 237 -3.47 1.90 -15.32
CA SER A 237 -3.62 2.86 -16.42
C SER A 237 -2.51 2.67 -17.47
N PRO A 238 -2.84 2.56 -18.76
CA PRO A 238 -1.86 2.51 -19.84
C PRO A 238 -0.98 3.77 -19.92
N ALA A 239 -1.42 4.89 -19.35
CA ALA A 239 -0.66 6.13 -19.31
C ALA A 239 0.69 5.98 -18.56
N ILE A 240 0.74 5.12 -17.53
CA ILE A 240 1.96 4.85 -16.76
C ILE A 240 3.03 4.21 -17.66
N TYR A 241 2.64 3.25 -18.49
CA TYR A 241 3.54 2.57 -19.42
C TYR A 241 4.00 3.49 -20.53
N ALA A 242 3.11 4.35 -21.03
CA ALA A 242 3.46 5.37 -22.03
C ALA A 242 4.46 6.39 -21.47
N ALA A 243 4.27 6.84 -20.23
CA ALA A 243 5.20 7.73 -19.54
C ALA A 243 6.58 7.06 -19.33
N ALA A 244 6.61 5.80 -18.90
CA ALA A 244 7.85 5.05 -18.76
C ALA A 244 8.60 4.91 -20.10
N LEU A 245 7.89 4.58 -21.18
CA LEU A 245 8.47 4.50 -22.52
C LEU A 245 9.02 5.86 -22.99
N ALA A 246 8.29 6.95 -22.73
CA ALA A 246 8.74 8.30 -23.06
C ALA A 246 10.04 8.68 -22.35
N ILE A 247 10.17 8.32 -21.05
CA ILE A 247 11.41 8.55 -20.28
C ILE A 247 12.57 7.76 -20.90
N VAL A 248 12.38 6.49 -21.24
CA VAL A 248 13.43 5.66 -21.86
C VAL A 248 13.85 6.20 -23.22
N LEU A 249 12.92 6.75 -24.03
CA LEU A 249 13.23 7.34 -25.33
C LEU A 249 13.92 8.71 -25.21
N LEU A 250 13.83 9.36 -24.07
CA LEU A 250 14.42 10.68 -23.83
C LEU A 250 15.88 10.56 -23.34
N VAL A 251 16.26 9.42 -22.76
CA VAL A 251 17.63 9.06 -22.35
C VAL A 251 18.44 8.61 -23.56
#